data_1cd0daa31bec8a745984985e963702ae
#
_entry.id   1cd0daa31bec8a745984985e963702ae
#
_cell.length_a   1.000
_cell.length_b   1.000
_cell.length_c   1.000
_cell.angle_alpha   90.00
_cell.angle_beta   90.00
_cell.angle_gamma   90.00
#
_symmetry.space_group_name_H-M   'P 1'
#
loop_
_entity.id
_entity.type
_entity.pdbx_description
1 polymer ?
#
loop_
_entity_poly.entity_id
_entity_poly.type
_entity_poly.pdbx_seq_one_letter_code
_entity_poly.pdbx_strand_id
1 'polypeptide(L)' 'MEVSTVRNEFTAIIEKDADWYIAYCPEVPGANGQGKTKNEARESLAEAIALILEDRREDGMRGMPPDAIRKTITVT' A
#
# COMPACT_ATOMS: atom_id res chain seq x y z
N MET A 1 27.45 0.46 -5.54
CA MET A 1 26.21 -0.17 -5.27
C MET A 1 25.25 0.76 -4.56
N GLU A 2 24.11 0.71 -5.02
CA GLU A 2 23.12 1.65 -4.64
C GLU A 2 22.20 1.08 -3.58
N VAL A 3 21.88 1.82 -2.60
CA VAL A 3 20.99 1.37 -1.56
C VAL A 3 19.67 2.07 -1.71
N SER A 4 18.62 1.29 -1.79
CA SER A 4 17.30 1.83 -1.88
C SER A 4 16.95 2.59 -0.62
N THR A 5 16.35 3.72 -0.76
CA THR A 5 15.91 4.48 0.38
C THR A 5 14.52 4.03 0.79
N VAL A 6 13.57 4.95 0.88
CA VAL A 6 12.22 4.61 1.29
C VAL A 6 11.60 3.71 0.23
N ARG A 7 11.06 2.60 0.67
CA ARG A 7 10.44 1.65 -0.22
C ARG A 7 8.99 2.01 -0.47
N ASN A 8 8.66 2.35 -1.70
CA ASN A 8 7.29 2.65 -2.08
C ASN A 8 6.85 1.89 -3.33
N GLU A 9 7.52 0.77 -3.60
CA GLU A 9 7.17 -0.09 -4.71
C GLU A 9 6.58 -1.38 -4.19
N PHE A 10 5.52 -1.84 -4.83
CA PHE A 10 4.81 -3.04 -4.42
C PHE A 10 4.51 -3.89 -5.63
N THR A 11 4.32 -5.17 -5.39
CA THR A 11 4.01 -6.12 -6.45
C THR A 11 2.51 -6.17 -6.67
N ALA A 12 2.08 -6.05 -7.91
CA ALA A 12 0.69 -6.23 -8.28
C ALA A 12 0.56 -7.55 -9.02
N ILE A 13 -0.29 -8.42 -8.51
CA ILE A 13 -0.67 -9.65 -9.20
C ILE A 13 -2.02 -9.38 -9.83
N ILE A 14 -2.10 -9.52 -11.14
CA ILE A 14 -3.32 -9.18 -11.88
C ILE A 14 -3.82 -10.42 -12.59
N GLU A 15 -5.08 -10.74 -12.37
CA GLU A 15 -5.73 -11.90 -12.97
C GLU A 15 -7.01 -11.46 -13.67
N LYS A 16 -7.33 -12.17 -14.74
CA LYS A 16 -8.55 -11.90 -15.48
C LYS A 16 -9.68 -12.73 -14.87
N ASP A 17 -10.82 -12.09 -14.67
CA ASP A 17 -12.01 -12.75 -14.13
C ASP A 17 -13.19 -12.31 -14.98
N ALA A 18 -13.59 -13.16 -15.92
CA ALA A 18 -14.63 -12.86 -16.91
C ALA A 18 -14.27 -11.60 -17.68
N ASP A 19 -15.07 -10.55 -17.59
CA ASP A 19 -14.83 -9.30 -18.30
C ASP A 19 -14.05 -8.30 -17.48
N TRP A 20 -13.60 -8.70 -16.31
CA TRP A 20 -12.90 -7.81 -15.40
C TRP A 20 -11.49 -8.30 -15.12
N TYR A 21 -10.70 -7.42 -14.59
CA TYR A 21 -9.39 -7.77 -14.04
C TYR A 21 -9.43 -7.50 -12.56
N ILE A 22 -8.82 -8.40 -11.79
CA ILE A 22 -8.67 -8.20 -10.36
C ILE A 22 -7.18 -8.12 -10.05
N ALA A 23 -6.86 -7.40 -9.01
CA ALA A 23 -5.47 -7.21 -8.62
C ALA A 23 -5.33 -7.33 -7.11
N TYR A 24 -4.20 -7.86 -6.68
CA TYR A 24 -3.90 -7.92 -5.26
C TYR A 24 -2.40 -7.80 -5.05
N CYS A 25 -2.03 -7.48 -3.83
CA CYS A 25 -0.63 -7.25 -3.48
C CYS A 25 -0.23 -8.22 -2.37
N PRO A 26 0.69 -9.15 -2.67
CA PRO A 26 1.11 -10.11 -1.63
C PRO A 26 1.77 -9.44 -0.43
N GLU A 27 2.41 -8.31 -0.66
CA GLU A 27 3.13 -7.61 0.41
C GLU A 27 2.20 -6.83 1.33
N VAL A 28 0.97 -6.56 0.88
CA VAL A 28 0.01 -5.79 1.67
C VAL A 28 -1.30 -6.57 1.71
N PRO A 29 -1.42 -7.51 2.66
CA PRO A 29 -2.65 -8.31 2.75
C PRO A 29 -3.88 -7.43 2.94
N GLY A 30 -4.93 -7.77 2.24
CA GLY A 30 -6.18 -7.01 2.28
C GLY A 30 -6.30 -5.95 1.19
N ALA A 31 -5.21 -5.64 0.49
CA ALA A 31 -5.28 -4.68 -0.60
C ALA A 31 -5.75 -5.39 -1.87
N ASN A 32 -6.85 -4.90 -2.44
CA ASN A 32 -7.43 -5.46 -3.64
C ASN A 32 -7.87 -4.34 -4.57
N GLY A 33 -7.86 -4.64 -5.86
CA GLY A 33 -8.33 -3.70 -6.86
C GLY A 33 -9.02 -4.44 -7.99
N GLN A 34 -9.76 -3.71 -8.81
CA GLN A 34 -10.42 -4.29 -9.95
C GLN A 34 -10.66 -3.21 -11.00
N GLY A 35 -10.86 -3.65 -12.23
CA GLY A 35 -11.16 -2.74 -13.31
C GLY A 35 -11.44 -3.49 -14.58
N LYS A 36 -11.86 -2.78 -15.60
CA LYS A 36 -12.14 -3.39 -16.90
C LYS A 36 -10.87 -3.60 -17.71
N THR A 37 -9.80 -2.96 -17.31
CA THR A 37 -8.50 -3.13 -17.94
C THR A 37 -7.48 -3.44 -16.86
N LYS A 38 -6.34 -3.99 -17.28
CA LYS A 38 -5.25 -4.27 -16.36
C LYS A 38 -4.79 -3.00 -15.66
N ASN A 39 -4.73 -1.91 -16.40
CA ASN A 39 -4.27 -0.65 -15.84
C ASN A 39 -5.24 -0.11 -14.79
N GLU A 40 -6.54 -0.24 -15.04
CA GLU A 40 -7.54 0.18 -14.07
C GLU A 40 -7.45 -0.63 -12.79
N ALA A 41 -7.28 -1.95 -12.93
CA ALA A 41 -7.13 -2.81 -11.76
C ALA A 41 -5.88 -2.45 -10.97
N ARG A 42 -4.79 -2.14 -11.66
CA ARG A 42 -3.55 -1.74 -11.01
C ARG A 42 -3.71 -0.42 -10.26
N GLU A 43 -4.38 0.54 -10.87
CA GLU A 43 -4.60 1.82 -10.21
C GLU A 43 -5.53 1.68 -9.00
N SER A 44 -6.55 0.86 -9.14
CA SER A 44 -7.45 0.58 -8.03
C SER A 44 -6.70 -0.05 -6.86
N LEU A 45 -5.79 -0.98 -7.17
CA LEU A 45 -4.96 -1.60 -6.15
C LEU A 45 -4.04 -0.58 -5.47
N ALA A 46 -3.45 0.31 -6.25
CA ALA A 46 -2.56 1.31 -5.69
C ALA A 46 -3.28 2.20 -4.68
N GLU A 47 -4.52 2.58 -5.00
CA GLU A 47 -5.32 3.37 -4.07
C GLU A 47 -5.62 2.60 -2.79
N ALA A 48 -5.94 1.30 -2.94
CA ALA A 48 -6.21 0.46 -1.77
C ALA A 48 -4.98 0.33 -0.88
N ILE A 49 -3.81 0.17 -1.49
CA ILE A 49 -2.57 0.08 -0.73
C ILE A 49 -2.34 1.37 0.05
N ALA A 50 -2.53 2.51 -0.61
CA ALA A 50 -2.31 3.80 0.03
C ALA A 50 -3.22 3.98 1.24
N LEU A 51 -4.48 3.59 1.11
CA LEU A 51 -5.44 3.69 2.21
C LEU A 51 -5.06 2.79 3.38
N ILE A 52 -4.64 1.55 3.07
CA ILE A 52 -4.28 0.61 4.12
C ILE A 52 -3.05 1.10 4.88
N LEU A 53 -2.04 1.59 4.16
CA LEU A 53 -0.83 2.09 4.81
C LEU A 53 -1.12 3.31 5.66
N GLU A 54 -1.99 4.18 5.19
CA GLU A 54 -2.37 5.36 5.96
C GLU A 54 -3.10 4.96 7.24
N ASP A 55 -4.01 4.00 7.15
CA ASP A 55 -4.76 3.51 8.29
C ASP A 55 -3.84 2.89 9.34
N ARG A 56 -2.89 2.08 8.91
CA ARG A 56 -1.92 1.47 9.81
C ARG A 56 -1.08 2.52 10.51
N ARG A 57 -0.74 3.58 9.79
CA ARG A 57 0.05 4.65 10.34
C ARG A 57 -0.71 5.38 11.44
N GLU A 58 -1.98 5.66 11.19
CA GLU A 58 -2.83 6.33 12.18
C GLU A 58 -3.01 5.46 13.43
N ASP A 59 -3.25 4.17 13.22
CA ASP A 59 -3.40 3.25 14.35
C ASP A 59 -2.15 3.22 15.20
N GLY A 60 -0.99 3.23 14.56
CA GLY A 60 0.27 3.22 15.29
C GLY A 60 0.51 4.47 16.09
N MET A 61 -0.17 5.56 15.74
CA MET A 61 0.00 6.84 16.44
C MET A 61 -0.94 7.01 17.61
N ARG A 62 -1.94 6.15 17.74
CA ARG A 62 -2.92 6.25 18.80
C ARG A 62 -2.31 5.91 20.14
N GLY A 63 -2.76 6.57 21.17
CA GLY A 63 -2.35 6.24 22.51
C GLY A 63 -0.96 6.71 22.88
N MET A 64 -0.36 7.56 22.08
CA MET A 64 0.94 8.10 22.41
C MET A 64 0.83 9.04 23.62
N PRO A 65 1.79 8.96 24.57
CA PRO A 65 1.78 9.91 25.69
C PRO A 65 1.91 11.33 25.18
N PRO A 66 1.20 12.28 25.82
CA PRO A 66 1.25 13.65 25.32
C PRO A 66 2.62 14.32 25.44
N ASP A 67 3.46 13.82 26.34
CA ASP A 67 4.80 14.39 26.52
C ASP A 67 5.87 13.62 25.75
N ALA A 68 5.48 12.64 24.94
CA ALA A 68 6.43 11.93 24.11
C ALA A 68 6.94 12.83 22.98
N ILE A 69 8.19 12.65 22.64
CA ILE A 69 8.82 13.41 21.56
C ILE A 69 8.68 12.63 20.27
N ARG A 70 8.10 13.25 19.25
CA ARG A 70 7.96 12.64 17.93
C ARG A 70 9.03 13.14 17.01
N LYS A 71 9.69 12.24 16.34
CA LYS A 71 10.71 12.55 15.35
C LYS A 71 10.44 11.75 14.09
N THR A 72 10.76 12.35 12.97
CA THR A 72 10.69 11.67 11.70
C THR A 72 12.05 11.09 11.38
N ILE A 73 12.08 9.82 11.01
CA ILE A 73 13.31 9.19 10.56
C ILE A 73 13.09 8.66 9.15
N THR A 74 14.17 8.62 8.39
CA THR A 74 14.12 8.07 7.04
C THR A 74 14.90 6.76 7.03
N VAL A 75 14.29 5.74 6.45
CA VAL A 75 14.88 4.41 6.40
C VAL A 75 15.38 4.17 4.98
N THR A 76 16.59 3.70 4.84
CA THR A 76 17.18 3.37 3.53
C THR A 76 17.51 1.91 3.42
#